data_deea029ef6fb8090db88112c95c36093
#
_entry.id   deea029ef6fb8090db88112c95c36093
#
_cell.length_a   1.000
_cell.length_b   1.000
_cell.length_c   1.000
_cell.angle_alpha   90.00
_cell.angle_beta   90.00
_cell.angle_gamma   90.00
#
_symmetry.space_group_name_H-M   'P 1'
#
loop_
_entity.id
_entity.type
_entity.pdbx_description
1 polymer ?
#
loop_
_entity_poly.entity_id
_entity_poly.type
_entity_poly.pdbx_seq_one_letter_code
_entity_poly.pdbx_strand_id
1 'polypeptide(L)'
;MNPLGLNTFDKAFMKATFTLSNAVPQFKTSNRRWETFETRIRKYAKNTCGPRGGILYLLTGKSDYGVRIQDRGPEQDSATALPYLREHFPGNVRLVTPRAVWTAGCCVWAEPGKYFGRLWSVKKAKSFAVMSNNKNNDALLHQTEMSVSQLERLLKPPAHLKEVDLFPGNKDCLRAENNIELPQ
;
A
#
# COMPACT_ATOMS: atom_id res chain seq x y z
N MET A 1 -6.54 -6.42 0.91
CA MET A 1 -7.40 -5.28 1.32
C MET A 1 -7.67 -4.41 0.11
N ASN A 2 -8.94 -4.11 -0.14
CA ASN A 2 -9.36 -3.19 -1.19
C ASN A 2 -10.29 -2.15 -0.53
N PRO A 3 -9.83 -0.91 -0.29
CA PRO A 3 -10.55 0.05 0.53
C PRO A 3 -11.84 0.51 -0.16
N LEU A 4 -12.91 0.64 0.63
CA LEU A 4 -14.22 1.10 0.17
C LEU A 4 -14.11 2.46 -0.53
N GLY A 5 -13.37 3.38 0.07
CA GLY A 5 -13.22 4.75 -0.44
C GLY A 5 -12.59 4.86 -1.83
N LEU A 6 -11.85 3.85 -2.28
CA LEU A 6 -11.28 3.81 -3.63
C LEU A 6 -12.24 3.20 -4.67
N ASN A 7 -13.36 2.60 -4.26
CA ASN A 7 -14.27 1.85 -5.12
C ASN A 7 -15.71 2.41 -5.12
N THR A 8 -15.88 3.68 -4.77
CA THR A 8 -17.21 4.31 -4.69
C THR A 8 -17.86 4.60 -6.04
N PHE A 9 -17.15 4.41 -7.13
CA PHE A 9 -17.63 4.63 -8.50
C PHE A 9 -18.56 3.52 -9.02
N ASP A 10 -18.54 2.34 -8.40
CA ASP A 10 -19.37 1.20 -8.77
C ASP A 10 -19.85 0.44 -7.53
N LYS A 11 -21.19 0.16 -7.45
CA LYS A 11 -21.79 -0.56 -6.34
C LYS A 11 -21.30 -2.01 -6.21
N ALA A 12 -21.00 -2.69 -7.31
CA ALA A 12 -20.52 -4.07 -7.29
C ALA A 12 -19.11 -4.13 -6.71
N PHE A 13 -18.22 -3.24 -7.14
CA PHE A 13 -16.89 -3.10 -6.56
C PHE A 13 -16.95 -2.69 -5.08
N MET A 14 -17.84 -1.76 -4.74
CA MET A 14 -18.05 -1.36 -3.35
C MET A 14 -18.46 -2.56 -2.48
N LYS A 15 -19.43 -3.35 -2.92
CA LYS A 15 -19.87 -4.56 -2.20
C LYS A 15 -18.76 -5.59 -2.05
N ALA A 16 -17.91 -5.77 -3.06
CA ALA A 16 -16.78 -6.69 -3.01
C ALA A 16 -15.76 -6.33 -1.92
N THR A 17 -15.69 -5.07 -1.49
CA THR A 17 -14.80 -4.66 -0.40
C THR A 17 -15.24 -5.18 0.98
N PHE A 18 -16.49 -5.54 1.14
CA PHE A 18 -17.05 -6.07 2.40
C PHE A 18 -16.85 -7.59 2.59
N THR A 19 -16.12 -8.25 1.70
CA THR A 19 -15.81 -9.68 1.92
C THR A 19 -14.79 -9.85 3.05
N LEU A 20 -14.98 -10.87 3.88
CA LEU A 20 -14.06 -11.15 5.01
C LEU A 20 -12.64 -11.42 4.55
N SER A 21 -12.44 -11.98 3.36
CA SER A 21 -11.13 -12.18 2.76
C SER A 21 -10.39 -10.87 2.43
N ASN A 22 -11.13 -9.76 2.34
CA ASN A 22 -10.61 -8.42 2.11
C ASN A 22 -10.45 -7.61 3.42
N ALA A 23 -10.82 -8.16 4.56
CA ALA A 23 -10.80 -7.48 5.84
C ALA A 23 -9.49 -7.75 6.60
N VAL A 24 -8.92 -6.70 7.18
CA VAL A 24 -7.77 -6.78 8.08
C VAL A 24 -8.11 -6.02 9.35
N PRO A 25 -7.98 -6.64 10.54
CA PRO A 25 -8.23 -5.96 11.80
C PRO A 25 -7.27 -4.78 12.01
N GLN A 26 -7.83 -3.61 12.24
CA GLN A 26 -7.07 -2.39 12.52
C GLN A 26 -7.61 -1.70 13.76
N PHE A 27 -6.71 -1.06 14.52
CA PHE A 27 -7.14 -0.16 15.58
C PHE A 27 -7.79 1.09 14.97
N LYS A 28 -8.80 1.63 15.66
CA LYS A 28 -9.56 2.80 15.20
C LYS A 28 -8.66 3.99 14.83
N THR A 29 -7.66 4.27 15.64
CA THR A 29 -6.70 5.37 15.40
C THR A 29 -5.91 5.12 14.11
N SER A 30 -5.37 3.92 13.94
CA SER A 30 -4.64 3.53 12.73
C SER A 30 -5.53 3.64 11.48
N ASN A 31 -6.74 3.12 11.53
CA ASN A 31 -7.68 3.16 10.40
C ASN A 31 -8.05 4.61 10.00
N ARG A 32 -8.30 5.49 10.99
CA ARG A 32 -8.59 6.90 10.73
C ARG A 32 -7.42 7.62 10.03
N ARG A 33 -6.20 7.37 10.47
CA ARG A 33 -5.00 7.95 9.85
C ARG A 33 -4.74 7.36 8.47
N TRP A 34 -5.07 6.10 8.28
CA TRP A 34 -4.92 5.43 6.98
C TRP A 34 -5.82 6.05 5.90
N GLU A 35 -7.00 6.52 6.24
CA GLU A 35 -7.92 7.22 5.35
C GLU A 35 -7.27 8.43 4.64
N THR A 36 -6.33 9.09 5.31
CA THR A 36 -5.55 10.20 4.70
C THR A 36 -4.76 9.70 3.49
N PHE A 37 -4.09 8.56 3.59
CA PHE A 37 -3.37 7.97 2.45
C PHE A 37 -4.32 7.56 1.33
N GLU A 38 -5.44 6.94 1.66
CA GLU A 38 -6.45 6.57 0.66
C GLU A 38 -6.97 7.80 -0.10
N THR A 39 -7.15 8.91 0.58
CA THR A 39 -7.55 10.18 -0.04
C THR A 39 -6.47 10.72 -0.97
N ARG A 40 -5.21 10.68 -0.56
CA ARG A 40 -4.07 11.12 -1.37
C ARG A 40 -3.87 10.22 -2.60
N ILE A 41 -4.03 8.91 -2.45
CA ILE A 41 -4.00 7.94 -3.56
C ILE A 41 -5.12 8.25 -4.57
N ARG A 42 -6.32 8.56 -4.08
CA ARG A 42 -7.45 8.94 -4.95
C ARG A 42 -7.18 10.25 -5.69
N LYS A 43 -6.63 11.26 -5.02
CA LYS A 43 -6.19 12.51 -5.67
C LYS A 43 -5.17 12.23 -6.76
N TYR A 44 -4.17 11.38 -6.48
CA TYR A 44 -3.16 10.99 -7.46
C TYR A 44 -3.76 10.28 -8.67
N ALA A 45 -4.64 9.32 -8.45
CA ALA A 45 -5.33 8.59 -9.52
C ALA A 45 -6.10 9.56 -10.43
N LYS A 46 -6.91 10.46 -9.84
CA LYS A 46 -7.78 11.38 -10.56
C LYS A 46 -7.02 12.50 -11.27
N ASN A 47 -6.03 13.10 -10.61
CA ASN A 47 -5.42 14.34 -11.05
C ASN A 47 -4.09 14.14 -11.77
N THR A 48 -3.48 12.96 -11.65
CA THR A 48 -2.13 12.72 -12.20
C THR A 48 -2.08 11.52 -13.13
N CYS A 49 -2.54 10.36 -12.70
CA CYS A 49 -2.50 9.13 -13.49
C CYS A 49 -3.55 9.14 -14.61
N GLY A 50 -4.81 9.40 -14.27
CA GLY A 50 -5.92 9.41 -15.22
C GLY A 50 -5.75 10.38 -16.39
N PRO A 51 -5.38 11.66 -16.17
CA PRO A 51 -5.18 12.62 -17.27
C PRO A 51 -4.11 12.23 -18.28
N ARG A 52 -3.17 11.33 -17.90
CA ARG A 52 -2.17 10.76 -18.80
C ARG A 52 -2.67 9.53 -19.59
N GLY A 53 -3.94 9.18 -19.45
CA GLY A 53 -4.48 7.91 -19.95
C GLY A 53 -3.85 6.70 -19.24
N GLY A 54 -3.34 6.90 -18.02
CA GLY A 54 -2.65 5.87 -17.27
C GLY A 54 -3.59 4.94 -16.52
N ILE A 55 -3.10 3.73 -16.25
CA ILE A 55 -3.75 2.75 -15.39
C ILE A 55 -2.97 2.70 -14.08
N LEU A 56 -3.66 2.93 -12.96
CA LEU A 56 -3.09 2.81 -11.62
C LEU A 56 -3.35 1.41 -11.07
N TYR A 57 -2.29 0.63 -10.93
CA TYR A 57 -2.32 -0.65 -10.23
C TYR A 57 -2.06 -0.40 -8.74
N LEU A 58 -2.91 -0.96 -7.89
CA LEU A 58 -2.81 -0.86 -6.43
C LEU A 58 -2.77 -2.24 -5.79
N LEU A 59 -1.82 -2.42 -4.89
CA LEU A 59 -1.71 -3.59 -4.02
C LEU A 59 -1.74 -3.12 -2.57
N THR A 60 -2.58 -3.74 -1.77
CA THR A 60 -2.69 -3.43 -0.35
C THR A 60 -2.57 -4.70 0.47
N GLY A 61 -1.85 -4.64 1.56
CA GLY A 61 -1.62 -5.80 2.39
C GLY A 61 -1.31 -5.47 3.85
N LYS A 62 -1.02 -6.52 4.59
CA LYS A 62 -0.58 -6.46 5.97
C LYS A 62 0.88 -6.89 6.09
N SER A 63 1.52 -6.46 7.18
CA SER A 63 2.84 -6.93 7.57
C SER A 63 2.84 -7.30 9.05
N ASP A 64 3.57 -8.35 9.38
CA ASP A 64 3.86 -8.72 10.76
C ASP A 64 5.04 -7.92 11.34
N TYR A 65 5.68 -7.10 10.51
CA TYR A 65 6.68 -6.11 10.89
C TYR A 65 6.04 -4.73 10.96
N GLY A 66 6.33 -3.99 12.03
CA GLY A 66 5.93 -2.59 12.18
C GLY A 66 6.91 -1.63 11.50
N VAL A 67 6.66 -0.34 11.66
CA VAL A 67 7.53 0.75 11.18
C VAL A 67 8.01 1.55 12.39
N ARG A 68 9.32 1.85 12.44
CA ARG A 68 9.91 2.78 13.43
C ARG A 68 10.20 4.12 12.78
N ILE A 69 9.98 5.22 13.52
CA ILE A 69 10.30 6.57 13.03
C ILE A 69 11.80 6.76 12.86
N GLN A 70 12.60 6.31 13.83
CA GLN A 70 14.01 6.68 13.93
C GLN A 70 14.91 5.95 12.95
N ASP A 71 14.59 4.71 12.61
CA ASP A 71 15.48 3.87 11.80
C ASP A 71 14.96 3.61 10.39
N ARG A 72 13.77 4.09 10.03
CA ARG A 72 13.07 3.79 8.77
C ARG A 72 13.05 2.28 8.42
N GLY A 73 13.33 1.45 9.41
CA GLY A 73 13.37 0.01 9.31
C GLY A 73 12.10 -0.64 9.90
N PRO A 74 11.88 -1.91 9.63
CA PRO A 74 10.80 -2.65 10.26
C PRO A 74 11.04 -2.75 11.76
N GLU A 75 9.98 -2.58 12.54
CA GLU A 75 9.99 -2.87 13.97
C GLU A 75 10.17 -4.39 14.14
N GLN A 76 11.37 -4.82 14.42
CA GLN A 76 11.68 -6.20 14.75
C GLN A 76 11.37 -6.43 16.23
N ASP A 77 10.15 -6.76 16.55
CA ASP A 77 9.82 -7.31 17.85
C ASP A 77 10.11 -8.81 17.83
N SER A 78 11.24 -9.11 18.36
CA SER A 78 11.76 -10.47 18.53
C SER A 78 10.97 -11.22 19.57
N ALA A 79 9.83 -11.40 19.77
CA ALA A 79 9.20 -12.36 20.73
C ALA A 79 7.86 -11.96 21.36
N THR A 80 7.32 -10.79 21.14
CA THR A 80 5.99 -10.47 21.66
C THR A 80 4.91 -10.98 20.72
N ALA A 81 3.96 -11.73 21.27
CA ALA A 81 2.76 -12.14 20.56
C ALA A 81 2.10 -10.93 19.88
N LEU A 82 1.61 -11.12 18.66
CA LEU A 82 0.87 -10.08 17.97
C LEU A 82 -0.28 -9.55 18.85
N PRO A 83 -0.49 -8.23 18.91
CA PRO A 83 -1.56 -7.67 19.71
C PRO A 83 -2.92 -8.17 19.22
N TYR A 84 -3.82 -8.43 20.16
CA TYR A 84 -5.19 -8.84 19.88
C TYR A 84 -6.14 -7.66 20.02
N LEU A 85 -7.11 -7.57 19.11
CA LEU A 85 -8.31 -6.78 19.38
C LEU A 85 -9.16 -7.50 20.42
N ARG A 86 -9.30 -6.90 21.60
CA ARG A 86 -10.19 -7.36 22.67
C ARG A 86 -11.62 -6.83 22.48
N GLU A 87 -12.12 -6.78 21.29
CA GLU A 87 -13.47 -6.28 21.06
C GLU A 87 -14.44 -7.45 20.95
N HIS A 88 -15.57 -7.28 21.57
CA HIS A 88 -16.81 -8.04 21.74
C HIS A 88 -17.20 -8.97 20.58
N PHE A 89 -16.39 -10.00 20.34
CA PHE A 89 -16.84 -11.11 19.50
C PHE A 89 -17.42 -12.20 20.40
N PRO A 90 -18.65 -12.63 20.20
CA PRO A 90 -19.21 -13.77 20.93
C PRO A 90 -18.34 -15.00 20.63
N GLY A 91 -17.93 -15.70 21.69
CA GLY A 91 -17.25 -16.99 21.56
C GLY A 91 -15.72 -17.00 21.68
N ASN A 92 -15.10 -16.09 22.43
CA ASN A 92 -13.63 -16.11 22.69
C ASN A 92 -12.74 -16.07 21.43
N VAL A 93 -13.24 -15.62 20.32
CA VAL A 93 -12.44 -15.46 19.09
C VAL A 93 -11.46 -14.30 19.27
N ARG A 94 -10.16 -14.60 19.29
CA ARG A 94 -9.10 -13.60 19.32
C ARG A 94 -8.73 -13.22 17.90
N LEU A 95 -9.04 -11.99 17.47
CA LEU A 95 -8.56 -11.47 16.21
C LEU A 95 -7.14 -10.94 16.36
N VAL A 96 -6.21 -11.57 15.68
CA VAL A 96 -4.82 -11.12 15.62
C VAL A 96 -4.74 -9.89 14.71
N THR A 97 -4.23 -8.78 15.25
CA THR A 97 -3.99 -7.57 14.45
C THR A 97 -2.59 -7.61 13.85
N PRO A 98 -2.42 -7.26 12.57
CA PRO A 98 -1.09 -7.12 12.00
C PRO A 98 -0.35 -5.94 12.65
N ARG A 99 0.96 -5.94 12.60
CA ARG A 99 1.79 -4.84 13.12
C ARG A 99 1.72 -3.60 12.24
N ALA A 100 1.57 -3.80 10.94
CA ALA A 100 1.45 -2.73 9.97
C ALA A 100 0.52 -3.08 8.82
N VAL A 101 0.04 -2.03 8.16
CA VAL A 101 -0.67 -2.08 6.88
C VAL A 101 0.11 -1.28 5.85
N TRP A 102 0.02 -1.69 4.58
CA TRP A 102 0.74 -1.03 3.51
C TRP A 102 -0.07 -1.00 2.22
N THR A 103 0.24 -0.03 1.37
CA THR A 103 -0.24 0.04 -0.02
C THR A 103 0.92 0.42 -0.93
N ALA A 104 1.06 -0.31 -2.03
CA ALA A 104 1.94 0.05 -3.14
C ALA A 104 1.08 0.40 -4.36
N GLY A 105 1.49 1.42 -5.09
CA GLY A 105 0.84 1.84 -6.31
C GLY A 105 1.83 2.04 -7.45
N CYS A 106 1.40 1.68 -8.66
CA CYS A 106 2.14 1.98 -9.88
C CYS A 106 1.19 2.45 -10.97
N CYS A 107 1.36 3.68 -11.41
CA CYS A 107 0.68 4.25 -12.56
C CYS A 107 1.53 3.99 -13.81
N VAL A 108 0.92 3.36 -14.80
CA VAL A 108 1.58 3.04 -16.09
C VAL A 108 0.79 3.71 -17.21
N TRP A 109 1.49 4.38 -18.10
CA TRP A 109 0.89 5.01 -19.28
C TRP A 109 1.81 4.88 -20.49
N ALA A 110 1.31 5.23 -21.64
CA ALA A 110 2.06 5.27 -22.88
C ALA A 110 2.20 6.73 -23.36
N GLU A 111 3.41 7.12 -23.71
CA GLU A 111 3.66 8.42 -24.34
C GLU A 111 4.05 8.21 -25.81
N PRO A 112 3.58 9.09 -26.73
CA PRO A 112 4.03 9.04 -28.11
C PRO A 112 5.51 9.46 -28.18
N GLY A 113 6.34 8.57 -28.71
CA GLY A 113 7.73 8.85 -29.03
C GLY A 113 7.90 9.16 -30.52
N LYS A 114 8.77 10.08 -30.88
CA LYS A 114 9.15 10.38 -32.27
C LYS A 114 10.64 10.19 -32.46
N TYR A 115 11.02 9.35 -33.40
CA TYR A 115 12.40 9.20 -33.82
C TYR A 115 12.46 8.86 -35.31
N PHE A 116 13.23 9.59 -36.09
CA PHE A 116 13.34 9.44 -37.54
C PHE A 116 11.99 9.34 -38.29
N GLY A 117 11.00 10.17 -37.88
CA GLY A 117 9.69 10.20 -38.53
C GLY A 117 8.76 9.03 -38.21
N ARG A 118 9.21 8.03 -37.44
CA ARG A 118 8.34 6.94 -36.95
C ARG A 118 7.78 7.27 -35.57
N LEU A 119 6.48 7.06 -35.44
CA LEU A 119 5.76 7.14 -34.15
C LEU A 119 5.84 5.79 -33.49
N TRP A 120 6.27 5.76 -32.23
CA TRP A 120 6.14 4.59 -31.37
C TRP A 120 5.60 4.98 -29.99
N SER A 121 5.16 4.00 -29.26
CA SER A 121 4.69 4.19 -27.88
C SER A 121 5.81 3.86 -26.89
N VAL A 122 6.12 4.82 -26.03
CA VAL A 122 7.07 4.64 -24.92
C VAL A 122 6.28 4.41 -23.64
N LYS A 123 6.47 3.25 -23.01
CA LYS A 123 5.89 2.98 -21.69
C LYS A 123 6.58 3.82 -20.65
N LYS A 124 5.80 4.43 -19.78
CA LYS A 124 6.23 5.21 -18.62
C LYS A 124 5.58 4.66 -17.38
N ALA A 125 6.25 4.80 -16.25
CA ALA A 125 5.68 4.44 -14.97
C ALA A 125 6.03 5.48 -13.89
N LYS A 126 5.17 5.61 -12.91
CA LYS A 126 5.43 6.29 -11.65
C LYS A 126 4.83 5.47 -10.52
N SER A 127 5.58 5.30 -9.45
CA SER A 127 5.22 4.41 -8.36
C SER A 127 5.36 5.08 -7.00
N PHE A 128 4.68 4.53 -6.01
CA PHE A 128 4.76 4.93 -4.60
C PHE A 128 4.47 3.73 -3.72
N ALA A 129 4.92 3.80 -2.49
CA ALA A 129 4.48 2.89 -1.44
C ALA A 129 4.30 3.66 -0.14
N VAL A 130 3.31 3.25 0.64
CA VAL A 130 3.02 3.79 1.97
C VAL A 130 2.86 2.65 2.96
N MET A 131 3.34 2.84 4.17
CA MET A 131 3.21 1.88 5.25
C MET A 131 2.89 2.60 6.55
N SER A 132 2.02 2.02 7.37
CA SER A 132 1.63 2.56 8.67
C SER A 132 1.58 1.46 9.71
N ASN A 133 2.09 1.74 10.91
CA ASN A 133 1.88 0.88 12.06
C ASN A 133 0.40 0.77 12.39
N ASN A 134 0.01 -0.40 12.88
CA ASN A 134 -1.33 -0.63 13.41
C ASN A 134 -1.34 -0.42 14.93
N LYS A 135 -1.45 0.83 15.37
CA LYS A 135 -1.41 1.22 16.79
C LYS A 135 -2.69 1.96 17.19
N ASN A 136 -3.06 1.84 18.45
CA ASN A 136 -4.25 2.51 19.01
C ASN A 136 -3.94 3.88 19.63
N ASN A 137 -2.71 4.34 19.57
CA ASN A 137 -2.26 5.60 20.15
C ASN A 137 -1.56 6.43 19.06
N ASP A 138 -1.99 7.67 18.87
CA ASP A 138 -1.42 8.59 17.88
C ASP A 138 0.08 8.84 18.10
N ALA A 139 0.54 8.90 19.34
CA ALA A 139 1.96 9.10 19.66
C ALA A 139 2.86 7.92 19.22
N LEU A 140 2.28 6.73 19.09
CA LEU A 140 2.97 5.51 18.66
C LEU A 140 2.68 5.16 17.20
N LEU A 141 1.85 5.95 16.53
CA LEU A 141 1.48 5.71 15.14
C LEU A 141 2.51 6.35 14.22
N HIS A 142 3.15 5.51 13.44
CA HIS A 142 4.16 5.90 12.48
C HIS A 142 3.68 5.58 11.08
N GLN A 143 3.78 6.56 10.21
CA GLN A 143 3.42 6.46 8.81
C GLN A 143 4.60 6.91 7.97
N THR A 144 4.93 6.16 6.93
CA THR A 144 6.05 6.49 6.04
C THR A 144 5.68 6.24 4.60
N GLU A 145 6.18 7.11 3.74
CA GLU A 145 6.20 6.93 2.29
C GLU A 145 7.59 6.42 1.89
N MET A 146 7.63 5.52 0.94
CA MET A 146 8.86 4.90 0.48
C MET A 146 8.76 4.47 -0.98
N SER A 147 9.85 4.03 -1.58
CA SER A 147 9.78 3.41 -2.88
C SER A 147 9.20 1.98 -2.80
N VAL A 148 8.65 1.50 -3.92
CA VAL A 148 8.16 0.12 -4.01
C VAL A 148 9.28 -0.88 -3.69
N SER A 149 10.50 -0.64 -4.19
CA SER A 149 11.66 -1.49 -3.91
C SER A 149 12.07 -1.50 -2.43
N GLN A 150 11.85 -0.39 -1.71
CA GLN A 150 12.05 -0.37 -0.25
C GLN A 150 10.97 -1.20 0.46
N LEU A 151 9.71 -1.07 0.06
CA LEU A 151 8.64 -1.87 0.62
C LEU A 151 8.87 -3.37 0.39
N GLU A 152 9.26 -3.79 -0.81
CA GLU A 152 9.58 -5.19 -1.12
C GLU A 152 10.66 -5.75 -0.20
N ARG A 153 11.73 -4.97 0.06
CA ARG A 153 12.77 -5.35 1.02
C ARG A 153 12.24 -5.52 2.44
N LEU A 154 11.32 -4.64 2.87
CA LEU A 154 10.71 -4.73 4.20
C LEU A 154 9.74 -5.91 4.32
N LEU A 155 9.09 -6.28 3.24
CA LEU A 155 8.16 -7.42 3.20
C LEU A 155 8.88 -8.76 3.05
N LYS A 156 10.18 -8.76 2.71
CA LYS A 156 10.97 -9.97 2.57
C LYS A 156 11.20 -10.61 3.94
N PRO A 157 10.75 -11.84 4.15
CA PRO A 157 10.99 -12.54 5.41
C PRO A 157 12.48 -12.84 5.62
N PRO A 158 12.97 -12.90 6.87
CA PRO A 158 14.39 -13.08 7.20
C PRO A 158 15.01 -14.41 6.76
N ALA A 159 14.22 -15.44 6.52
CA ALA A 159 14.70 -16.78 6.18
C ALA A 159 13.84 -17.42 5.08
N HIS A 160 14.50 -17.91 4.05
CA HIS A 160 14.01 -18.95 3.11
C HIS A 160 12.99 -18.57 2.05
N LEU A 161 12.64 -17.33 1.79
CA LEU A 161 11.57 -17.09 0.84
C LEU A 161 12.00 -16.35 -0.42
N LYS A 162 11.26 -16.67 -1.48
CA LYS A 162 11.31 -16.06 -2.79
C LYS A 162 11.31 -14.53 -2.66
N GLU A 163 11.93 -13.88 -3.59
CA GLU A 163 11.85 -12.42 -3.71
C GLU A 163 10.38 -11.98 -3.76
N VAL A 164 10.08 -10.90 -3.04
CA VAL A 164 8.78 -10.25 -3.13
C VAL A 164 8.82 -9.39 -4.38
N ASP A 165 7.94 -9.64 -5.33
CA ASP A 165 7.75 -8.83 -6.53
C ASP A 165 6.30 -8.37 -6.55
N LEU A 166 6.07 -7.10 -6.20
CA LEU A 166 4.73 -6.52 -6.09
C LEU A 166 4.14 -6.17 -7.46
N PHE A 167 4.97 -5.91 -8.46
CA PHE A 167 4.53 -5.57 -9.81
C PHE A 167 5.23 -6.45 -10.85
N PRO A 168 4.94 -7.78 -10.86
CA PRO A 168 5.59 -8.71 -11.76
C PRO A 168 5.38 -8.29 -13.23
N GLY A 169 6.48 -8.29 -13.98
CA GLY A 169 6.48 -7.88 -15.39
C GLY A 169 6.53 -6.38 -15.64
N ASN A 170 6.58 -5.53 -14.60
CA ASN A 170 6.72 -4.08 -14.75
C ASN A 170 7.86 -3.51 -13.90
N LYS A 171 9.09 -3.76 -14.32
CA LYS A 171 10.30 -3.33 -13.62
C LYS A 171 10.43 -1.81 -13.48
N ASP A 172 9.74 -1.02 -14.31
CA ASP A 172 9.76 0.44 -14.20
C ASP A 172 9.10 0.93 -12.89
N CYS A 173 8.18 0.14 -12.31
CA CYS A 173 7.58 0.44 -11.01
C CYS A 173 8.58 0.35 -9.83
N LEU A 174 9.70 -0.35 -10.02
CA LEU A 174 10.72 -0.56 -8.99
C LEU A 174 11.86 0.47 -9.04
N ARG A 175 11.97 1.21 -10.16
CA ARG A 175 13.06 2.16 -10.35
C ARG A 175 12.93 3.36 -9.41
N ALA A 176 14.03 3.73 -8.78
CA ALA A 176 14.06 4.84 -7.82
C ALA A 176 13.62 6.19 -8.45
N GLU A 177 14.01 6.44 -9.71
CA GLU A 177 13.66 7.65 -10.46
C GLU A 177 12.15 7.74 -10.78
N ASN A 178 11.43 6.64 -10.66
CA ASN A 178 9.99 6.58 -10.87
C ASN A 178 9.20 6.71 -9.56
N ASN A 179 9.88 6.68 -8.41
CA ASN A 179 9.22 6.90 -7.13
C ASN A 179 8.73 8.34 -7.00
N ILE A 180 7.52 8.49 -6.50
CA ILE A 180 6.90 9.79 -6.22
C ILE A 180 6.42 9.85 -4.78
N GLU A 181 6.33 11.08 -4.27
CA GLU A 181 5.54 11.37 -3.08
C GLU A 181 4.07 11.60 -3.48
N LEU A 182 3.16 11.08 -2.69
CA LEU A 182 1.73 11.29 -2.91
C LEU A 182 1.36 12.77 -2.68
N PRO A 183 0.47 13.36 -3.49
CA PRO A 183 0.02 14.74 -3.29
C PRO A 183 -0.65 14.91 -1.93
N GLN A 184 -0.43 16.04 -1.30
CA GLN A 184 -1.05 16.41 -0.01
C GLN A 184 -2.56 16.60 -0.14
#